data_d56b5d5b292fbd67451e36443468a8d1
#
_entry.id   d56b5d5b292fbd67451e36443468a8d1
#
_cell.length_a   1.000
_cell.length_b   1.000
_cell.length_c   1.000
_cell.angle_alpha   90.00
_cell.angle_beta   90.00
_cell.angle_gamma   90.00
#
_symmetry.space_group_name_H-M   'P 1'
#
loop_
_entity.id
_entity.type
_entity.pdbx_description
1 polymer ?
#
loop_
_entity_poly.entity_id
_entity_poly.type
_entity_poly.pdbx_seq_one_letter_code
_entity_poly.pdbx_strand_id
1 'polypeptide(L)'
;VTEKTEKPEATAKPEQAENAEQAERVESAEQTEKAGSAEKAEPAGNVESAEKAVNTEKAEETEKAEKAEKAEKAEQPAKPAATPEVGRAERSGRAAQDEPLLRVRGLVRHFPITKGLLKRKVGAVQAVDGIDFDVFPGETLGVVGESGCGKSTMGRLITRLDEPTGGSVEFEGQDITHLSPGRLRPLRRDIQMIFQDPYGSLNPRHTIGGIVSTPFRLQGVEPEGGVKKEVQRLLELVGLSPEHYNRYPHEFSGGQRQRIGIARALALKPKLVVADEPVSALDVSIQAQVVNLMDDLQEELGLTYVIIAHDLSVIRHVSDRIAVMYLGKIVELADRDSLYASPRHPYTKALLSAVPVPDPKRRTQRGRILLKGDVPSPINPPSGCRFRTRCWKVTEECITTEPPLIQLRTGHQVACHHPEDESDNSLAATESSDGKASTGQ
;
A
#
# COMPACT_ATOMS: atom_id res chain seq x y z
N VAL A 1 -3.68 -73.21 -1.06
CA VAL A 1 -5.05 -73.66 -1.33
C VAL A 1 -5.93 -72.41 -1.31
N THR A 2 -6.47 -72.01 -2.51
CA THR A 2 -7.66 -71.21 -2.86
C THR A 2 -7.78 -69.80 -2.25
N GLU A 3 -7.46 -68.77 -2.98
CA GLU A 3 -8.33 -68.01 -3.93
C GLU A 3 -9.71 -67.61 -3.42
N LYS A 4 -9.89 -66.26 -3.21
CA LYS A 4 -11.08 -65.57 -3.70
C LYS A 4 -10.84 -64.04 -3.73
N THR A 5 -10.91 -63.54 -4.95
CA THR A 5 -11.08 -62.14 -5.35
C THR A 5 -12.47 -61.60 -4.98
N GLU A 6 -12.56 -60.43 -4.41
CA GLU A 6 -13.77 -59.58 -4.50
C GLU A 6 -13.39 -58.11 -4.69
N LYS A 7 -13.92 -57.51 -5.76
CA LYS A 7 -13.95 -56.08 -6.06
C LYS A 7 -14.90 -55.37 -5.09
N PRO A 8 -14.65 -54.09 -4.73
CA PRO A 8 -15.72 -53.22 -4.30
C PRO A 8 -16.15 -52.27 -5.42
N GLU A 9 -17.45 -52.16 -5.55
CA GLU A 9 -18.21 -51.25 -6.40
C GLU A 9 -17.97 -49.78 -6.03
N ALA A 10 -17.96 -48.95 -7.07
CA ALA A 10 -17.99 -47.53 -6.99
C ALA A 10 -19.41 -47.00 -6.74
N THR A 11 -19.63 -46.33 -5.60
CA THR A 11 -20.82 -45.49 -5.39
C THR A 11 -20.47 -44.02 -5.65
N ALA A 12 -21.01 -43.52 -6.75
CA ALA A 12 -20.98 -42.10 -7.09
C ALA A 12 -21.89 -41.29 -6.18
N LYS A 13 -21.44 -40.14 -5.72
CA LYS A 13 -22.22 -39.15 -4.95
C LYS A 13 -23.12 -38.31 -5.87
N PRO A 14 -24.33 -37.94 -5.43
CA PRO A 14 -25.28 -37.13 -6.18
C PRO A 14 -25.09 -35.64 -5.84
N GLU A 15 -24.09 -35.00 -6.41
CA GLU A 15 -23.86 -33.56 -6.22
C GLU A 15 -23.72 -32.77 -7.54
N GLN A 16 -23.97 -33.44 -8.69
CA GLN A 16 -23.87 -32.80 -10.03
C GLN A 16 -25.24 -32.64 -10.74
N ALA A 17 -26.34 -33.02 -10.11
CA ALA A 17 -27.67 -32.90 -10.72
C ALA A 17 -28.42 -31.60 -10.38
N GLU A 18 -28.05 -30.87 -9.32
CA GLU A 18 -28.74 -29.62 -8.92
C GLU A 18 -28.30 -28.38 -9.68
N ASN A 19 -27.12 -28.38 -10.31
CA ASN A 19 -26.61 -27.22 -11.04
C ASN A 19 -27.07 -27.13 -12.51
N ALA A 20 -27.71 -28.17 -13.07
CA ALA A 20 -28.25 -28.15 -14.43
C ALA A 20 -29.69 -27.60 -14.48
N GLU A 21 -30.48 -27.72 -13.42
CA GLU A 21 -31.87 -27.25 -13.35
C GLU A 21 -32.03 -25.75 -13.07
N GLN A 22 -30.98 -25.09 -12.57
CA GLN A 22 -30.98 -23.64 -12.35
C GLN A 22 -30.57 -22.82 -13.59
N ALA A 23 -29.89 -23.40 -14.55
CA ALA A 23 -29.51 -22.73 -15.80
C ALA A 23 -30.67 -22.61 -16.79
N GLU A 24 -31.62 -23.57 -16.82
CA GLU A 24 -32.78 -23.55 -17.74
C GLU A 24 -33.92 -22.63 -17.28
N ARG A 25 -33.94 -22.17 -16.01
CA ARG A 25 -34.97 -21.25 -15.50
C ARG A 25 -34.70 -19.77 -15.75
N VAL A 26 -33.52 -19.41 -16.15
CA VAL A 26 -33.14 -17.99 -16.43
C VAL A 26 -33.38 -17.65 -17.92
N GLU A 27 -33.31 -18.62 -18.84
CA GLU A 27 -33.54 -18.37 -20.25
C GLU A 27 -35.01 -18.29 -20.68
N SER A 28 -35.95 -18.76 -19.83
CA SER A 28 -37.41 -18.70 -20.15
C SER A 28 -38.11 -17.44 -19.66
N ALA A 29 -37.42 -16.55 -18.92
CA ALA A 29 -38.00 -15.29 -18.42
C ALA A 29 -37.79 -14.09 -19.35
N GLU A 30 -36.85 -14.15 -20.29
CA GLU A 30 -36.54 -13.03 -21.21
C GLU A 30 -37.31 -13.07 -22.57
N GLN A 31 -38.14 -14.07 -22.81
CA GLN A 31 -38.87 -14.19 -24.08
C GLN A 31 -40.36 -13.85 -24.04
N THR A 32 -40.90 -13.38 -22.93
CA THR A 32 -42.34 -13.07 -22.78
C THR A 32 -42.71 -11.58 -22.73
N GLU A 33 -41.79 -10.68 -22.96
CA GLU A 33 -42.06 -9.23 -22.94
C GLU A 33 -42.06 -8.51 -24.30
N LYS A 34 -42.15 -9.25 -25.41
CA LYS A 34 -42.21 -8.66 -26.77
C LYS A 34 -43.36 -9.18 -27.62
N ALA A 35 -44.61 -9.10 -27.11
CA ALA A 35 -45.78 -9.25 -28.03
C ALA A 35 -47.06 -8.67 -27.36
N GLY A 36 -47.57 -7.64 -27.97
CA GLY A 36 -48.94 -7.08 -27.74
C GLY A 36 -48.92 -5.66 -27.22
N SER A 37 -49.38 -4.65 -27.89
CA SER A 37 -50.42 -4.59 -28.91
C SER A 37 -50.48 -3.17 -29.48
N ALA A 38 -50.69 -3.08 -30.76
CA ALA A 38 -51.24 -1.88 -31.41
C ALA A 38 -52.76 -1.87 -31.25
N GLU A 39 -53.38 -0.74 -30.94
CA GLU A 39 -54.56 -0.20 -31.63
C GLU A 39 -55.20 1.00 -30.95
N LYS A 40 -55.40 2.03 -31.80
CA LYS A 40 -56.50 3.06 -31.90
C LYS A 40 -56.48 4.34 -31.08
N ALA A 41 -56.20 5.41 -31.87
CA ALA A 41 -57.10 6.53 -32.23
C ALA A 41 -57.28 7.67 -31.24
N GLU A 42 -56.74 8.80 -31.71
CA GLU A 42 -57.02 10.26 -31.61
C GLU A 42 -58.36 10.76 -30.98
N PRO A 43 -58.49 12.06 -30.56
CA PRO A 43 -57.91 13.25 -31.18
C PRO A 43 -57.48 14.40 -30.25
N ALA A 44 -56.62 15.26 -30.82
CA ALA A 44 -56.49 16.71 -30.65
C ALA A 44 -56.80 17.38 -29.29
N GLY A 45 -55.77 17.96 -28.73
CA GLY A 45 -55.87 18.94 -27.65
C GLY A 45 -54.51 19.49 -27.21
N ASN A 46 -54.22 20.67 -27.65
CA ASN A 46 -53.29 21.65 -27.04
C ASN A 46 -51.79 21.39 -27.01
N VAL A 47 -51.13 21.61 -28.14
CA VAL A 47 -49.68 21.57 -28.33
C VAL A 47 -48.96 22.72 -27.55
N GLU A 48 -49.65 23.79 -27.20
CA GLU A 48 -49.04 24.98 -26.56
C GLU A 48 -48.74 24.82 -25.05
N SER A 49 -49.41 23.86 -24.40
CA SER A 49 -49.15 23.58 -22.97
C SER A 49 -48.00 22.62 -22.73
N ALA A 50 -47.68 21.75 -23.70
CA ALA A 50 -46.59 20.77 -23.59
C ALA A 50 -45.21 21.40 -23.82
N GLU A 51 -45.11 22.38 -24.72
CA GLU A 51 -43.83 23.10 -24.94
C GLU A 51 -43.41 23.98 -23.77
N LYS A 52 -44.39 24.56 -23.02
CA LYS A 52 -44.09 25.32 -21.81
C LYS A 52 -43.64 24.45 -20.65
N ALA A 53 -44.17 23.23 -20.52
CA ALA A 53 -43.75 22.29 -19.46
C ALA A 53 -42.32 21.73 -19.71
N VAL A 54 -42.00 21.38 -20.95
CA VAL A 54 -40.65 20.87 -21.34
C VAL A 54 -39.58 21.94 -21.19
N ASN A 55 -39.89 23.22 -21.45
CA ASN A 55 -38.96 24.32 -21.28
C ASN A 55 -38.72 24.68 -19.80
N THR A 56 -39.71 24.48 -18.92
CA THR A 56 -39.54 24.70 -17.46
C THR A 56 -38.71 23.59 -16.82
N GLU A 57 -38.91 22.32 -17.19
CA GLU A 57 -38.08 21.22 -16.69
C GLU A 57 -36.61 21.33 -17.16
N LYS A 58 -36.38 21.69 -18.42
CA LYS A 58 -35.01 21.94 -18.92
C LYS A 58 -34.33 23.13 -18.25
N ALA A 59 -35.09 24.17 -17.86
CA ALA A 59 -34.53 25.31 -17.14
C ALA A 59 -34.16 24.97 -15.69
N GLU A 60 -34.96 24.12 -15.04
CA GLU A 60 -34.69 23.64 -13.67
C GLU A 60 -33.53 22.64 -13.63
N GLU A 61 -33.37 21.77 -14.64
CA GLU A 61 -32.22 20.85 -14.74
C GLU A 61 -30.91 21.61 -15.02
N THR A 62 -30.94 22.66 -15.87
CA THR A 62 -29.74 23.49 -16.11
C THR A 62 -29.36 24.33 -14.91
N GLU A 63 -30.32 24.87 -14.15
CA GLU A 63 -30.04 25.60 -12.91
C GLU A 63 -29.54 24.70 -11.79
N LYS A 64 -30.04 23.44 -11.69
CA LYS A 64 -29.50 22.42 -10.79
C LYS A 64 -28.09 21.96 -11.17
N ALA A 65 -27.80 21.81 -12.46
CA ALA A 65 -26.46 21.47 -12.95
C ALA A 65 -25.46 22.62 -12.70
N GLU A 66 -25.83 23.88 -12.94
CA GLU A 66 -24.98 25.04 -12.61
C GLU A 66 -24.77 25.23 -11.10
N LYS A 67 -25.77 24.94 -10.27
CA LYS A 67 -25.60 24.96 -8.80
C LYS A 67 -24.71 23.83 -8.31
N ALA A 68 -24.80 22.63 -8.91
CA ALA A 68 -23.90 21.51 -8.60
C ALA A 68 -22.45 21.83 -9.03
N GLU A 69 -22.25 22.41 -10.21
CA GLU A 69 -20.91 22.80 -10.69
C GLU A 69 -20.30 23.97 -9.88
N LYS A 70 -21.14 24.91 -9.39
CA LYS A 70 -20.70 25.96 -8.46
C LYS A 70 -20.39 25.46 -7.06
N ALA A 71 -21.12 24.43 -6.57
CA ALA A 71 -20.82 23.79 -5.29
C ALA A 71 -19.51 22.98 -5.38
N GLU A 72 -19.26 22.28 -6.49
CA GLU A 72 -18.03 21.54 -6.74
C GLU A 72 -16.79 22.44 -6.90
N LYS A 73 -16.97 23.65 -7.47
CA LYS A 73 -15.91 24.67 -7.54
C LYS A 73 -15.65 25.43 -6.23
N ALA A 74 -16.63 25.41 -5.29
CA ALA A 74 -16.47 26.03 -3.97
C ALA A 74 -15.80 25.08 -2.94
N GLU A 75 -15.74 23.78 -3.21
CA GLU A 75 -15.08 22.77 -2.38
C GLU A 75 -13.61 22.49 -2.74
N GLN A 76 -13.03 23.23 -3.71
CA GLN A 76 -11.58 23.14 -3.92
C GLN A 76 -10.88 24.03 -2.89
N PRO A 77 -10.20 23.46 -1.87
CA PRO A 77 -9.32 24.26 -1.03
C PRO A 77 -8.22 24.84 -1.92
N ALA A 78 -7.92 26.12 -1.71
CA ALA A 78 -6.85 26.82 -2.40
C ALA A 78 -5.59 25.95 -2.42
N LYS A 79 -5.00 25.76 -3.62
CA LYS A 79 -3.69 25.10 -3.78
C LYS A 79 -2.73 25.67 -2.74
N PRO A 80 -2.17 24.86 -1.83
CA PRO A 80 -0.99 25.28 -1.10
C PRO A 80 0.13 25.50 -2.13
N ALA A 81 0.81 26.62 -2.01
CA ALA A 81 1.99 26.93 -2.83
C ALA A 81 2.98 25.77 -2.73
N ALA A 82 3.57 25.40 -3.87
CA ALA A 82 4.60 24.37 -3.94
C ALA A 82 5.64 24.60 -2.84
N THR A 83 5.69 23.72 -1.86
CA THR A 83 6.71 23.72 -0.81
C THR A 83 8.06 23.39 -1.44
N PRO A 84 9.13 24.12 -1.14
CA PRO A 84 10.43 23.90 -1.77
C PRO A 84 11.03 22.56 -1.31
N GLU A 85 11.62 21.83 -2.25
CA GLU A 85 12.39 20.59 -2.04
C GLU A 85 13.51 20.71 -0.99
N VAL A 86 13.79 21.90 -0.50
CA VAL A 86 14.83 22.24 0.49
C VAL A 86 14.60 21.53 1.83
N GLY A 87 13.36 21.35 2.29
CA GLY A 87 13.07 20.73 3.59
C GLY A 87 13.37 19.24 3.67
N ARG A 88 13.31 18.51 2.53
CA ARG A 88 13.58 17.05 2.49
C ARG A 88 15.07 16.71 2.45
N ALA A 89 15.89 17.51 1.77
CA ALA A 89 17.34 17.34 1.75
C ALA A 89 17.96 17.53 3.14
N GLU A 90 17.37 18.40 3.98
CA GLU A 90 17.81 18.60 5.37
C GLU A 90 17.45 17.43 6.29
N ARG A 91 16.36 16.68 6.01
CA ARG A 91 15.95 15.51 6.79
C ARG A 91 16.90 14.32 6.59
N SER A 92 17.33 14.05 5.35
CA SER A 92 18.28 12.96 5.08
C SER A 92 19.66 13.21 5.69
N GLY A 93 20.06 14.48 5.85
CA GLY A 93 21.31 14.87 6.54
C GLY A 93 21.27 14.74 8.07
N ARG A 94 20.09 14.81 8.69
CA ARG A 94 19.92 14.64 10.15
C ARG A 94 20.00 13.17 10.59
N ALA A 95 19.58 12.24 9.77
CA ALA A 95 19.56 10.80 10.08
C ALA A 95 20.93 10.22 10.48
N ALA A 96 22.03 10.91 10.19
CA ALA A 96 23.38 10.45 10.51
C ALA A 96 23.84 10.78 11.97
N GLN A 97 23.07 11.58 12.73
CA GLN A 97 23.44 12.05 14.07
C GLN A 97 22.45 11.67 15.17
N ASP A 98 21.22 11.24 14.83
CA ASP A 98 20.17 10.91 15.79
C ASP A 98 20.12 9.42 16.11
N GLU A 99 19.70 9.07 17.35
CA GLU A 99 19.36 7.69 17.68
C GLU A 99 18.11 7.26 16.88
N PRO A 100 18.10 6.03 16.32
CA PRO A 100 16.94 5.55 15.56
C PRO A 100 15.72 5.40 16.47
N LEU A 101 14.55 5.85 15.97
CA LEU A 101 13.26 5.64 16.61
C LEU A 101 12.89 4.15 16.61
N LEU A 102 13.17 3.48 15.50
CA LEU A 102 12.96 2.04 15.32
C LEU A 102 14.26 1.39 14.86
N ARG A 103 14.70 0.36 15.57
CA ARG A 103 15.86 -0.48 15.19
C ARG A 103 15.43 -1.92 15.03
N VAL A 104 15.71 -2.51 13.88
CA VAL A 104 15.39 -3.90 13.56
C VAL A 104 16.70 -4.65 13.25
N ARG A 105 16.90 -5.80 13.91
CA ARG A 105 18.11 -6.60 13.73
C ARG A 105 17.78 -8.08 13.59
N GLY A 106 18.25 -8.67 12.48
CA GLY A 106 18.10 -10.09 12.18
C GLY A 106 16.65 -10.57 12.23
N LEU A 107 15.68 -9.73 11.88
CA LEU A 107 14.25 -10.05 12.07
C LEU A 107 13.82 -11.22 11.20
N VAL A 108 13.24 -12.26 11.83
CA VAL A 108 12.81 -13.50 11.17
C VAL A 108 11.34 -13.78 11.48
N ARG A 109 10.60 -14.19 10.43
CA ARG A 109 9.27 -14.80 10.56
C ARG A 109 9.10 -15.93 9.59
N HIS A 110 9.09 -17.15 10.11
CA HIS A 110 8.80 -18.37 9.38
C HIS A 110 7.46 -18.94 9.83
N PHE A 111 6.52 -19.07 8.92
CA PHE A 111 5.21 -19.68 9.19
C PHE A 111 5.30 -21.19 8.98
N PRO A 112 5.12 -22.02 10.03
CA PRO A 112 5.23 -23.46 9.90
C PRO A 112 4.08 -24.03 9.06
N ILE A 113 4.41 -24.89 8.10
CA ILE A 113 3.45 -25.70 7.35
C ILE A 113 3.30 -27.03 8.07
N THR A 114 2.08 -27.32 8.52
CA THR A 114 1.77 -28.58 9.22
C THR A 114 0.88 -29.45 8.35
N LYS A 115 1.09 -30.79 8.38
CA LYS A 115 0.30 -31.76 7.62
C LYS A 115 -0.21 -32.88 8.53
N GLY A 116 -1.42 -33.36 8.24
CA GLY A 116 -2.07 -34.48 8.94
C GLY A 116 -2.69 -34.12 10.29
N LEU A 117 -3.39 -35.10 10.89
CA LEU A 117 -4.15 -34.97 12.14
C LEU A 117 -3.23 -34.61 13.34
N LEU A 118 -1.99 -35.08 13.31
CA LEU A 118 -0.96 -34.81 14.33
C LEU A 118 -0.20 -33.50 14.12
N LYS A 119 -0.62 -32.62 13.16
CA LYS A 119 0.02 -31.33 12.87
C LYS A 119 1.55 -31.41 12.70
N ARG A 120 2.05 -32.48 12.06
CA ARG A 120 3.49 -32.66 11.84
C ARG A 120 4.03 -31.58 10.95
N LYS A 121 5.09 -30.86 11.38
CA LYS A 121 5.76 -29.82 10.60
C LYS A 121 6.43 -30.46 9.38
N VAL A 122 6.07 -30.01 8.18
CA VAL A 122 6.60 -30.51 6.88
C VAL A 122 7.41 -29.44 6.14
N GLY A 123 7.39 -28.20 6.61
CA GLY A 123 8.13 -27.08 6.02
C GLY A 123 7.79 -25.78 6.73
N ALA A 124 8.26 -24.66 6.18
CA ALA A 124 7.89 -23.34 6.64
C ALA A 124 7.92 -22.34 5.47
N VAL A 125 7.01 -21.37 5.47
CA VAL A 125 7.07 -20.20 4.57
C VAL A 125 8.00 -19.18 5.21
N GLN A 126 9.12 -18.89 4.58
CA GLN A 126 10.11 -17.89 5.03
C GLN A 126 9.69 -16.50 4.58
N ALA A 127 8.71 -15.91 5.27
CA ALA A 127 8.12 -14.63 4.86
C ALA A 127 9.08 -13.44 5.12
N VAL A 128 9.80 -13.47 6.23
CA VAL A 128 10.87 -12.53 6.58
C VAL A 128 12.01 -13.36 7.14
N ASP A 129 13.24 -13.10 6.70
CA ASP A 129 14.37 -13.98 6.99
C ASP A 129 15.69 -13.23 7.19
N GLY A 130 15.85 -12.65 8.38
CA GLY A 130 17.07 -11.96 8.79
C GLY A 130 17.24 -10.60 8.13
N ILE A 131 16.29 -9.68 8.34
CA ILE A 131 16.37 -8.30 7.84
C ILE A 131 16.87 -7.34 8.92
N ASP A 132 17.68 -6.38 8.49
CA ASP A 132 18.26 -5.33 9.32
C ASP A 132 17.98 -3.96 8.71
N PHE A 133 17.46 -3.02 9.52
CA PHE A 133 17.29 -1.62 9.14
C PHE A 133 17.00 -0.76 10.35
N ASP A 134 17.22 0.54 10.20
CA ASP A 134 16.87 1.58 11.17
C ASP A 134 15.91 2.58 10.54
N VAL A 135 15.03 3.19 11.36
CA VAL A 135 14.17 4.30 10.98
C VAL A 135 14.37 5.42 11.97
N PHE A 136 14.63 6.63 11.49
CA PHE A 136 14.94 7.79 12.30
C PHE A 136 13.69 8.67 12.56
N PRO A 137 13.67 9.47 13.63
CA PRO A 137 12.54 10.36 13.91
C PRO A 137 12.26 11.32 12.75
N GLY A 138 10.98 11.44 12.35
CA GLY A 138 10.54 12.30 11.26
C GLY A 138 10.88 11.79 9.84
N GLU A 139 11.50 10.60 9.73
CA GLU A 139 11.84 9.96 8.45
C GLU A 139 10.66 9.19 7.87
N THR A 140 10.58 9.14 6.54
CA THR A 140 9.76 8.17 5.81
C THR A 140 10.63 7.10 5.17
N LEU A 141 10.59 5.88 5.70
CA LEU A 141 11.19 4.70 5.06
C LEU A 141 10.17 4.04 4.13
N GLY A 142 10.42 4.09 2.82
CA GLY A 142 9.66 3.35 1.82
C GLY A 142 10.12 1.89 1.73
N VAL A 143 9.19 0.95 1.62
CA VAL A 143 9.49 -0.48 1.45
C VAL A 143 8.80 -0.99 0.20
N VAL A 144 9.60 -1.43 -0.77
CA VAL A 144 9.12 -1.89 -2.09
C VAL A 144 9.55 -3.31 -2.41
N GLY A 145 8.87 -3.93 -3.36
CA GLY A 145 9.19 -5.28 -3.85
C GLY A 145 7.95 -5.97 -4.43
N GLU A 146 8.15 -7.10 -5.11
CA GLU A 146 7.07 -7.88 -5.69
C GLU A 146 6.06 -8.36 -4.64
N SER A 147 4.79 -8.63 -5.08
CA SER A 147 3.77 -9.19 -4.20
C SER A 147 4.23 -10.50 -3.57
N GLY A 148 3.93 -10.71 -2.29
CA GLY A 148 4.34 -11.91 -1.55
C GLY A 148 5.80 -11.95 -1.10
N CYS A 149 6.62 -10.90 -1.30
CA CYS A 149 8.01 -10.88 -0.85
C CYS A 149 8.20 -10.66 0.66
N GLY A 150 7.12 -10.46 1.44
CA GLY A 150 7.18 -10.35 2.90
C GLY A 150 6.94 -8.95 3.49
N LYS A 151 6.67 -7.92 2.69
CA LYS A 151 6.50 -6.52 3.13
C LYS A 151 5.44 -6.35 4.22
N SER A 152 4.21 -6.79 3.98
CA SER A 152 3.12 -6.70 4.96
C SER A 152 3.40 -7.50 6.22
N THR A 153 4.07 -8.66 6.09
CA THR A 153 4.53 -9.44 7.25
C THR A 153 5.53 -8.64 8.08
N MET A 154 6.51 -7.98 7.44
CA MET A 154 7.46 -7.09 8.11
C MET A 154 6.71 -5.97 8.86
N GLY A 155 5.76 -5.28 8.21
CA GLY A 155 4.94 -4.24 8.85
C GLY A 155 4.21 -4.73 10.10
N ARG A 156 3.64 -5.95 10.06
CA ARG A 156 2.99 -6.57 11.22
C ARG A 156 3.96 -6.96 12.33
N LEU A 157 5.18 -7.34 11.99
CA LEU A 157 6.22 -7.67 12.98
C LEU A 157 6.69 -6.43 13.73
N ILE A 158 6.99 -5.34 13.03
CA ILE A 158 7.47 -4.10 13.68
C ILE A 158 6.39 -3.42 14.51
N THR A 159 5.12 -3.56 14.13
CA THR A 159 3.98 -3.10 14.94
C THR A 159 3.57 -4.10 16.04
N ARG A 160 4.24 -5.25 16.14
CA ARG A 160 3.93 -6.32 17.09
C ARG A 160 2.47 -6.80 17.01
N LEU A 161 1.89 -6.79 15.80
CA LEU A 161 0.65 -7.50 15.48
C LEU A 161 0.90 -9.00 15.30
N ASP A 162 2.07 -9.34 14.71
CA ASP A 162 2.59 -10.70 14.64
C ASP A 162 3.86 -10.82 15.49
N GLU A 163 4.12 -12.02 16.03
CA GLU A 163 5.33 -12.31 16.80
C GLU A 163 6.46 -12.77 15.88
N PRO A 164 7.67 -12.22 15.98
CA PRO A 164 8.83 -12.73 15.26
C PRO A 164 9.22 -14.12 15.76
N THR A 165 9.85 -14.90 14.89
CA THR A 165 10.45 -16.20 15.25
C THR A 165 11.92 -16.07 15.59
N GLY A 166 12.54 -14.93 15.31
CA GLY A 166 13.92 -14.59 15.64
C GLY A 166 14.23 -13.13 15.35
N GLY A 167 15.39 -12.68 15.81
CA GLY A 167 15.82 -11.30 15.72
C GLY A 167 15.25 -10.40 16.79
N SER A 168 15.44 -9.09 16.66
CA SER A 168 14.95 -8.09 17.61
C SER A 168 14.31 -6.87 16.93
N VAL A 169 13.37 -6.26 17.63
CA VAL A 169 12.72 -4.99 17.32
C VAL A 169 12.85 -4.09 18.53
N GLU A 170 13.56 -2.99 18.40
CA GLU A 170 13.70 -1.96 19.43
C GLU A 170 12.96 -0.70 19.00
N PHE A 171 12.17 -0.12 19.89
CA PHE A 171 11.48 1.14 19.71
C PHE A 171 11.89 2.12 20.81
N GLU A 172 12.42 3.27 20.45
CA GLU A 172 13.02 4.25 21.39
C GLU A 172 14.02 3.61 22.37
N GLY A 173 14.89 2.72 21.86
CA GLY A 173 15.88 2.00 22.66
C GLY A 173 15.31 0.87 23.55
N GLN A 174 14.00 0.67 23.56
CA GLN A 174 13.36 -0.45 24.27
C GLN A 174 13.15 -1.64 23.35
N ASP A 175 13.66 -2.81 23.74
CA ASP A 175 13.32 -4.06 23.06
C ASP A 175 11.84 -4.43 23.28
N ILE A 176 11.08 -4.46 22.17
CA ILE A 176 9.66 -4.78 22.16
C ILE A 176 9.38 -6.18 21.61
N THR A 177 10.41 -6.94 21.24
CA THR A 177 10.34 -8.19 20.47
C THR A 177 9.44 -9.24 21.10
N HIS A 178 9.56 -9.45 22.42
CA HIS A 178 8.81 -10.47 23.15
C HIS A 178 8.01 -9.93 24.34
N LEU A 179 7.65 -8.63 24.28
CA LEU A 179 6.82 -8.06 25.33
C LEU A 179 5.45 -8.74 25.41
N SER A 180 5.00 -9.02 26.62
CA SER A 180 3.64 -9.50 26.86
C SER A 180 2.59 -8.46 26.44
N PRO A 181 1.36 -8.88 26.10
CA PRO A 181 0.30 -7.96 25.66
C PRO A 181 0.07 -6.78 26.62
N GLY A 182 0.19 -7.00 27.92
CA GLY A 182 0.03 -5.94 28.94
C GLY A 182 1.14 -4.88 28.88
N ARG A 183 2.41 -5.32 28.70
CA ARG A 183 3.55 -4.41 28.54
C ARG A 183 3.58 -3.71 27.19
N LEU A 184 3.05 -4.35 26.15
CA LEU A 184 2.96 -3.79 24.80
C LEU A 184 1.83 -2.74 24.68
N ARG A 185 0.79 -2.84 25.53
CA ARG A 185 -0.39 -1.96 25.45
C ARG A 185 -0.06 -0.45 25.49
N PRO A 186 0.81 0.08 26.38
CA PRO A 186 1.20 1.49 26.36
C PRO A 186 1.86 1.89 25.04
N LEU A 187 2.79 1.06 24.53
CA LEU A 187 3.55 1.33 23.30
C LEU A 187 2.68 1.36 22.04
N ARG A 188 1.51 0.70 22.06
CA ARG A 188 0.53 0.80 20.98
C ARG A 188 -0.11 2.17 20.83
N ARG A 189 0.15 3.12 21.72
CA ARG A 189 -0.20 4.53 21.52
C ARG A 189 0.75 5.17 20.50
N ASP A 190 2.03 4.84 20.62
CA ASP A 190 3.11 5.46 19.87
C ASP A 190 3.37 4.75 18.54
N ILE A 191 2.93 3.49 18.38
CA ILE A 191 3.08 2.70 17.16
C ILE A 191 1.70 2.34 16.61
N GLN A 192 1.36 2.85 15.43
CA GLN A 192 0.06 2.62 14.80
C GLN A 192 0.23 2.03 13.40
N MET A 193 -0.83 1.39 12.87
CA MET A 193 -0.85 0.80 11.53
C MET A 193 -2.06 1.25 10.74
N ILE A 194 -1.82 1.67 9.49
CA ILE A 194 -2.83 1.87 8.46
C ILE A 194 -2.84 0.60 7.59
N PHE A 195 -4.01 -0.03 7.46
CA PHE A 195 -4.15 -1.31 6.78
C PHE A 195 -4.44 -1.13 5.28
N GLN A 196 -4.05 -2.11 4.49
CA GLN A 196 -4.19 -2.16 3.04
C GLN A 196 -5.64 -2.05 2.54
N ASP A 197 -6.57 -2.71 3.22
CA ASP A 197 -7.98 -2.73 2.82
C ASP A 197 -8.80 -1.73 3.65
N PRO A 198 -9.21 -0.59 3.04
CA PRO A 198 -10.04 0.40 3.72
C PRO A 198 -11.47 -0.11 3.98
N TYR A 199 -11.94 -1.11 3.23
CA TYR A 199 -13.27 -1.71 3.41
C TYR A 199 -13.29 -2.67 4.60
N GLY A 200 -12.36 -3.61 4.66
CA GLY A 200 -12.27 -4.60 5.75
C GLY A 200 -11.76 -4.02 7.07
N SER A 201 -11.05 -2.88 7.02
CA SER A 201 -10.48 -2.25 8.22
C SER A 201 -11.50 -1.46 9.06
N LEU A 202 -12.65 -1.08 8.48
CA LEU A 202 -13.70 -0.30 9.15
C LEU A 202 -14.93 -1.18 9.41
N ASN A 203 -15.34 -1.33 10.68
CA ASN A 203 -16.56 -2.09 11.00
C ASN A 203 -17.80 -1.38 10.45
N PRO A 204 -18.55 -1.96 9.48
CA PRO A 204 -19.66 -1.31 8.82
C PRO A 204 -20.86 -1.04 9.74
N ARG A 205 -20.89 -1.64 10.93
CA ARG A 205 -21.97 -1.48 11.92
C ARG A 205 -21.72 -0.31 12.87
N HIS A 206 -20.55 0.30 12.84
CA HIS A 206 -20.18 1.43 13.69
C HIS A 206 -20.23 2.72 12.87
N THR A 207 -20.62 3.82 13.51
CA THR A 207 -20.48 5.16 12.93
C THR A 207 -19.02 5.55 12.82
N ILE A 208 -18.71 6.52 11.97
CA ILE A 208 -17.33 7.05 11.82
C ILE A 208 -16.80 7.55 13.16
N GLY A 209 -17.61 8.30 13.91
CA GLY A 209 -17.26 8.73 15.26
C GLY A 209 -16.90 7.56 16.20
N GLY A 210 -17.69 6.48 16.14
CA GLY A 210 -17.42 5.26 16.91
C GLY A 210 -16.13 4.56 16.51
N ILE A 211 -15.79 4.54 15.21
CA ILE A 211 -14.57 3.93 14.68
C ILE A 211 -13.33 4.73 15.09
N VAL A 212 -13.31 6.06 14.84
CA VAL A 212 -12.18 6.93 15.13
C VAL A 212 -11.97 7.11 16.64
N SER A 213 -13.04 7.05 17.46
CA SER A 213 -12.95 7.11 18.93
C SER A 213 -12.45 5.81 19.58
N THR A 214 -12.45 4.69 18.88
CA THR A 214 -12.09 3.39 19.45
C THR A 214 -10.69 3.37 20.11
N PRO A 215 -9.62 3.95 19.53
CA PRO A 215 -8.30 4.01 20.17
C PRO A 215 -8.33 4.69 21.55
N PHE A 216 -9.05 5.81 21.69
CA PHE A 216 -9.18 6.53 22.97
C PHE A 216 -9.78 5.63 24.05
N ARG A 217 -10.90 4.95 23.72
CA ARG A 217 -11.57 4.04 24.64
C ARG A 217 -10.70 2.85 25.05
N LEU A 218 -9.98 2.24 24.08
CA LEU A 218 -9.12 1.09 24.36
C LEU A 218 -7.92 1.44 25.24
N GLN A 219 -7.38 2.65 25.08
CA GLN A 219 -6.23 3.11 25.85
C GLN A 219 -6.62 3.88 27.12
N GLY A 220 -7.91 4.16 27.33
CA GLY A 220 -8.38 4.95 28.47
C GLY A 220 -7.90 6.40 28.44
N VAL A 221 -7.76 6.98 27.25
CA VAL A 221 -7.33 8.37 27.04
C VAL A 221 -8.56 9.24 26.83
N GLU A 222 -8.65 10.34 27.57
CA GLU A 222 -9.65 11.36 27.38
C GLU A 222 -8.98 12.64 26.88
N PRO A 223 -9.19 13.02 25.61
CA PRO A 223 -8.59 14.22 25.04
C PRO A 223 -9.23 15.48 25.61
N GLU A 224 -8.46 16.57 25.63
CA GLU A 224 -8.92 17.89 26.03
C GLU A 224 -10.12 18.35 25.19
N GLY A 225 -11.22 18.74 25.85
CA GLY A 225 -12.48 19.10 25.21
C GLY A 225 -13.38 17.91 24.84
N GLY A 226 -12.97 16.68 25.21
CA GLY A 226 -13.74 15.45 25.05
C GLY A 226 -13.56 14.75 23.71
N VAL A 227 -13.84 13.44 23.71
CA VAL A 227 -13.59 12.54 22.57
C VAL A 227 -14.31 12.98 21.28
N LYS A 228 -15.55 13.48 21.38
CA LYS A 228 -16.32 13.90 20.19
C LYS A 228 -15.65 15.05 19.45
N LYS A 229 -15.21 16.09 20.18
CA LYS A 229 -14.55 17.26 19.61
C LYS A 229 -13.21 16.88 18.96
N GLU A 230 -12.44 16.01 19.62
CA GLU A 230 -11.17 15.54 19.04
C GLU A 230 -11.37 14.69 17.79
N VAL A 231 -12.38 13.82 17.75
CA VAL A 231 -12.73 13.06 16.54
C VAL A 231 -13.13 14.00 15.39
N GLN A 232 -13.92 15.03 15.66
CA GLN A 232 -14.29 16.03 14.66
C GLN A 232 -13.08 16.77 14.11
N ARG A 233 -12.13 17.18 14.99
CA ARG A 233 -10.84 17.76 14.59
C ARG A 233 -10.01 16.81 13.72
N LEU A 234 -9.96 15.52 14.08
CA LEU A 234 -9.25 14.51 13.29
C LEU A 234 -9.88 14.31 11.90
N LEU A 235 -11.20 14.41 11.78
CA LEU A 235 -11.88 14.36 10.49
C LEU A 235 -11.52 15.57 9.63
N GLU A 236 -11.52 16.79 10.21
CA GLU A 236 -11.05 18.00 9.52
C GLU A 236 -9.60 17.89 9.06
N LEU A 237 -8.73 17.37 9.92
CA LEU A 237 -7.31 17.17 9.64
C LEU A 237 -7.06 16.28 8.40
N VAL A 238 -7.92 15.30 8.17
CA VAL A 238 -7.83 14.44 6.97
C VAL A 238 -8.70 14.93 5.80
N GLY A 239 -9.23 16.17 5.86
CA GLY A 239 -10.04 16.79 4.81
C GLY A 239 -11.46 16.23 4.71
N LEU A 240 -12.06 15.78 5.82
CA LEU A 240 -13.45 15.34 5.92
C LEU A 240 -14.26 16.32 6.78
N SER A 241 -15.58 16.43 6.50
CA SER A 241 -16.46 17.27 7.33
C SER A 241 -16.63 16.70 8.73
N PRO A 242 -16.59 17.53 9.80
CA PRO A 242 -16.89 17.12 11.18
C PRO A 242 -18.29 16.51 11.34
N GLU A 243 -19.24 16.88 10.47
CA GLU A 243 -20.61 16.37 10.46
C GLU A 243 -20.69 14.90 10.09
N HIS A 244 -19.63 14.35 9.44
CA HIS A 244 -19.53 12.93 9.10
C HIS A 244 -19.43 12.02 10.33
N TYR A 245 -19.32 12.56 11.54
CA TYR A 245 -19.22 11.82 12.80
C TYR A 245 -20.29 10.74 12.97
N ASN A 246 -21.56 11.03 12.60
CA ASN A 246 -22.68 10.11 12.77
C ASN A 246 -22.95 9.20 11.56
N ARG A 247 -22.22 9.37 10.45
CA ARG A 247 -22.38 8.54 9.24
C ARG A 247 -21.72 7.18 9.39
N TYR A 248 -22.06 6.27 8.48
CA TYR A 248 -21.54 4.90 8.44
C TYR A 248 -20.54 4.72 7.28
N PRO A 249 -19.60 3.78 7.38
CA PRO A 249 -18.58 3.56 6.34
C PRO A 249 -19.13 3.35 4.93
N HIS A 250 -20.29 2.72 4.77
CA HIS A 250 -20.87 2.44 3.46
C HIS A 250 -21.34 3.70 2.70
N GLU A 251 -21.49 4.83 3.38
CA GLU A 251 -21.87 6.13 2.80
C GLU A 251 -20.68 6.90 2.19
N PHE A 252 -19.46 6.33 2.23
CA PHE A 252 -18.21 6.98 1.83
C PHE A 252 -17.55 6.27 0.66
N SER A 253 -16.88 7.06 -0.20
CA SER A 253 -16.00 6.53 -1.26
C SER A 253 -14.78 5.80 -0.69
N GLY A 254 -14.06 5.02 -1.51
CA GLY A 254 -12.84 4.33 -1.11
C GLY A 254 -11.78 5.26 -0.53
N GLY A 255 -11.53 6.40 -1.18
CA GLY A 255 -10.58 7.41 -0.71
C GLY A 255 -11.00 8.08 0.60
N GLN A 256 -12.29 8.36 0.79
CA GLN A 256 -12.80 8.89 2.05
C GLN A 256 -12.67 7.85 3.19
N ARG A 257 -12.92 6.56 2.93
CA ARG A 257 -12.69 5.50 3.92
C ARG A 257 -11.22 5.38 4.31
N GLN A 258 -10.31 5.54 3.34
CA GLN A 258 -8.88 5.56 3.62
C GLN A 258 -8.52 6.73 4.55
N ARG A 259 -9.04 7.92 4.29
CA ARG A 259 -8.87 9.10 5.17
C ARG A 259 -9.41 8.86 6.58
N ILE A 260 -10.53 8.15 6.73
CA ILE A 260 -11.06 7.73 8.04
C ILE A 260 -10.11 6.75 8.73
N GLY A 261 -9.53 5.80 7.99
CA GLY A 261 -8.49 4.89 8.48
C GLY A 261 -7.25 5.62 8.99
N ILE A 262 -6.81 6.66 8.26
CA ILE A 262 -5.72 7.55 8.66
C ILE A 262 -6.09 8.32 9.94
N ALA A 263 -7.27 8.96 10.00
CA ALA A 263 -7.75 9.67 11.18
C ALA A 263 -7.77 8.76 12.42
N ARG A 264 -8.20 7.50 12.27
CA ARG A 264 -8.18 6.50 13.37
C ARG A 264 -6.77 6.19 13.84
N ALA A 265 -5.82 6.04 12.93
CA ALA A 265 -4.43 5.77 13.27
C ALA A 265 -3.78 6.96 14.01
N LEU A 266 -4.16 8.20 13.67
CA LEU A 266 -3.64 9.42 14.27
C LEU A 266 -4.27 9.77 15.62
N ALA A 267 -5.36 9.09 16.03
CA ALA A 267 -6.14 9.44 17.21
C ALA A 267 -5.31 9.58 18.50
N LEU A 268 -4.28 8.74 18.65
CA LEU A 268 -3.43 8.73 19.84
C LEU A 268 -2.13 9.52 19.67
N LYS A 269 -1.98 10.30 18.59
CA LYS A 269 -0.77 11.08 18.26
C LYS A 269 0.48 10.18 18.25
N PRO A 270 0.53 9.15 17.38
CA PRO A 270 1.62 8.20 17.35
C PRO A 270 2.93 8.85 16.91
N LYS A 271 4.06 8.25 17.31
CA LYS A 271 5.40 8.62 16.83
C LYS A 271 5.75 7.87 15.54
N LEU A 272 5.30 6.61 15.41
CA LEU A 272 5.54 5.75 14.26
C LEU A 272 4.21 5.27 13.67
N VAL A 273 4.04 5.46 12.36
CA VAL A 273 2.91 4.93 11.60
C VAL A 273 3.43 4.01 10.51
N VAL A 274 3.01 2.76 10.53
CA VAL A 274 3.27 1.79 9.47
C VAL A 274 2.07 1.77 8.54
N ALA A 275 2.25 2.15 7.28
CA ALA A 275 1.20 2.16 6.27
C ALA A 275 1.42 1.01 5.29
N ASP A 276 0.54 0.00 5.35
CA ASP A 276 0.60 -1.17 4.47
C ASP A 276 -0.26 -0.92 3.24
N GLU A 277 0.38 -0.65 2.11
CA GLU A 277 -0.24 -0.34 0.81
C GLU A 277 -1.39 0.67 0.90
N PRO A 278 -1.18 1.86 1.49
CA PRO A 278 -2.26 2.78 1.86
C PRO A 278 -3.08 3.33 0.69
N VAL A 279 -2.63 3.12 -0.55
CA VAL A 279 -3.27 3.67 -1.77
C VAL A 279 -3.56 2.62 -2.84
N SER A 280 -3.26 1.34 -2.61
CA SER A 280 -3.31 0.28 -3.65
C SER A 280 -4.72 0.03 -4.21
N ALA A 281 -5.76 0.26 -3.42
CA ALA A 281 -7.16 0.05 -3.79
C ALA A 281 -7.87 1.31 -4.31
N LEU A 282 -7.11 2.39 -4.62
CA LEU A 282 -7.65 3.68 -5.00
C LEU A 282 -7.29 4.05 -6.44
N ASP A 283 -8.11 4.87 -7.08
CA ASP A 283 -7.83 5.46 -8.39
C ASP A 283 -6.62 6.40 -8.33
N VAL A 284 -5.87 6.53 -9.43
CA VAL A 284 -4.60 7.29 -9.50
C VAL A 284 -4.73 8.73 -8.97
N SER A 285 -5.84 9.42 -9.29
CA SER A 285 -6.08 10.78 -8.81
C SER A 285 -6.28 10.86 -7.29
N ILE A 286 -6.97 9.86 -6.73
CA ILE A 286 -7.20 9.75 -5.28
C ILE A 286 -5.93 9.30 -4.56
N GLN A 287 -5.13 8.42 -5.19
CA GLN A 287 -3.81 8.04 -4.66
C GLN A 287 -2.95 9.28 -4.39
N ALA A 288 -2.82 10.18 -5.38
CA ALA A 288 -2.05 11.41 -5.23
C ALA A 288 -2.54 12.28 -4.07
N GLN A 289 -3.87 12.40 -3.89
CA GLN A 289 -4.44 13.17 -2.79
C GLN A 289 -4.14 12.56 -1.42
N VAL A 290 -4.18 11.22 -1.29
CA VAL A 290 -3.86 10.54 -0.01
C VAL A 290 -2.36 10.61 0.28
N VAL A 291 -1.52 10.51 -0.75
CA VAL A 291 -0.06 10.65 -0.65
C VAL A 291 0.32 12.06 -0.15
N ASN A 292 -0.23 13.11 -0.77
CA ASN A 292 -0.01 14.49 -0.33
C ASN A 292 -0.51 14.72 1.11
N LEU A 293 -1.71 14.19 1.44
CA LEU A 293 -2.21 14.25 2.81
C LEU A 293 -1.24 13.61 3.82
N MET A 294 -0.62 12.47 3.49
CA MET A 294 0.34 11.83 4.40
C MET A 294 1.61 12.66 4.56
N ASP A 295 2.05 13.33 3.51
CA ASP A 295 3.22 14.24 3.54
C ASP A 295 2.91 15.48 4.41
N ASP A 296 1.75 16.12 4.20
CA ASP A 296 1.28 17.26 5.01
C ASP A 296 1.18 16.88 6.50
N LEU A 297 0.62 15.71 6.80
CA LEU A 297 0.49 15.19 8.17
C LEU A 297 1.86 14.89 8.81
N GLN A 298 2.83 14.44 8.02
CA GLN A 298 4.20 14.23 8.51
C GLN A 298 4.83 15.55 8.93
N GLU A 299 4.68 16.60 8.12
CA GLU A 299 5.22 17.92 8.41
C GLU A 299 4.54 18.57 9.62
N GLU A 300 3.20 18.51 9.67
CA GLU A 300 2.42 19.15 10.74
C GLU A 300 2.60 18.47 12.09
N LEU A 301 2.65 17.13 12.12
CA LEU A 301 2.64 16.34 13.35
C LEU A 301 4.02 15.76 13.73
N GLY A 302 5.04 15.91 12.88
CA GLY A 302 6.37 15.34 13.10
C GLY A 302 6.37 13.81 13.07
N LEU A 303 5.53 13.19 12.25
CA LEU A 303 5.36 11.74 12.20
C LEU A 303 6.56 11.03 11.55
N THR A 304 6.84 9.83 12.02
CA THR A 304 7.75 8.90 11.35
C THR A 304 6.93 7.84 10.63
N TYR A 305 7.26 7.58 9.36
CA TYR A 305 6.54 6.59 8.56
C TYR A 305 7.39 5.40 8.14
N VAL A 306 6.77 4.22 8.09
CA VAL A 306 7.21 3.09 7.26
C VAL A 306 6.10 2.82 6.26
N ILE A 307 6.31 3.17 4.99
CA ILE A 307 5.31 3.04 3.94
C ILE A 307 5.65 1.84 3.06
N ILE A 308 4.77 0.85 3.07
CA ILE A 308 4.86 -0.34 2.23
C ILE A 308 4.05 -0.08 0.96
N ALA A 309 4.66 -0.25 -0.21
CA ALA A 309 3.96 -0.16 -1.48
C ALA A 309 4.54 -1.16 -2.50
N HIS A 310 3.77 -1.44 -3.54
CA HIS A 310 4.25 -2.17 -4.71
C HIS A 310 4.61 -1.22 -5.86
N ASP A 311 4.13 0.04 -5.82
CA ASP A 311 4.40 1.06 -6.83
C ASP A 311 5.56 1.98 -6.38
N LEU A 312 6.65 1.90 -7.15
CA LEU A 312 7.83 2.74 -6.97
C LEU A 312 7.54 4.23 -7.22
N SER A 313 6.53 4.56 -8.05
CA SER A 313 6.17 5.95 -8.32
C SER A 313 5.64 6.64 -7.06
N VAL A 314 4.79 5.94 -6.30
CA VAL A 314 4.26 6.43 -5.01
C VAL A 314 5.41 6.62 -4.01
N ILE A 315 6.27 5.61 -3.87
CA ILE A 315 7.39 5.64 -2.91
C ILE A 315 8.39 6.75 -3.22
N ARG A 316 8.63 7.06 -4.49
CA ARG A 316 9.50 8.17 -4.90
C ARG A 316 9.05 9.52 -4.33
N HIS A 317 7.74 9.74 -4.21
CA HIS A 317 7.21 11.03 -3.75
C HIS A 317 7.27 11.20 -2.23
N VAL A 318 7.05 10.13 -1.47
CA VAL A 318 6.88 10.22 0.00
C VAL A 318 8.11 9.81 0.81
N SER A 319 9.07 9.09 0.22
CA SER A 319 10.13 8.47 1.00
C SER A 319 11.41 9.29 1.01
N ASP A 320 12.10 9.29 2.14
CA ASP A 320 13.47 9.80 2.29
C ASP A 320 14.48 8.70 1.97
N ARG A 321 14.26 7.46 2.46
CA ARG A 321 15.04 6.27 2.17
C ARG A 321 14.13 5.14 1.70
N ILE A 322 14.69 4.20 0.95
CA ILE A 322 13.94 3.10 0.34
C ILE A 322 14.65 1.78 0.60
N ALA A 323 13.93 0.82 1.15
CA ALA A 323 14.32 -0.59 1.29
C ALA A 323 13.65 -1.43 0.20
N VAL A 324 14.43 -2.11 -0.60
CA VAL A 324 13.95 -3.03 -1.63
C VAL A 324 13.97 -4.44 -1.08
N MET A 325 12.80 -5.10 -1.04
CA MET A 325 12.65 -6.47 -0.54
C MET A 325 12.44 -7.48 -1.66
N TYR A 326 13.11 -8.61 -1.53
CA TYR A 326 12.94 -9.78 -2.41
C TYR A 326 12.95 -11.07 -1.59
N LEU A 327 11.90 -11.89 -1.68
CA LEU A 327 11.78 -13.19 -0.99
C LEU A 327 12.21 -13.15 0.49
N GLY A 328 11.67 -12.21 1.27
CA GLY A 328 11.91 -12.09 2.71
C GLY A 328 13.23 -11.44 3.11
N LYS A 329 14.02 -10.93 2.16
CA LYS A 329 15.31 -10.25 2.39
C LYS A 329 15.27 -8.81 1.91
N ILE A 330 16.00 -7.90 2.57
CA ILE A 330 16.33 -6.59 2.01
C ILE A 330 17.56 -6.80 1.10
N VAL A 331 17.38 -6.46 -0.19
CA VAL A 331 18.44 -6.61 -1.19
C VAL A 331 19.17 -5.30 -1.47
N GLU A 332 18.52 -4.17 -1.23
CA GLU A 332 19.10 -2.84 -1.35
C GLU A 332 18.39 -1.86 -0.40
N LEU A 333 19.13 -0.97 0.24
CA LEU A 333 18.65 0.09 1.11
C LEU A 333 19.45 1.35 0.84
N ALA A 334 18.80 2.40 0.39
CA ALA A 334 19.49 3.64 0.03
C ALA A 334 18.59 4.88 0.21
N ASP A 335 19.22 6.05 0.18
CA ASP A 335 18.50 7.31 0.00
C ASP A 335 17.74 7.27 -1.31
N ARG A 336 16.53 7.85 -1.34
CA ARG A 336 15.66 7.89 -2.50
C ARG A 336 16.40 8.28 -3.78
N ASP A 337 17.08 9.43 -3.76
CA ASP A 337 17.73 9.97 -4.95
C ASP A 337 18.89 9.10 -5.42
N SER A 338 19.67 8.55 -4.49
CA SER A 338 20.74 7.59 -4.77
C SER A 338 20.20 6.30 -5.41
N LEU A 339 19.09 5.76 -4.91
CA LEU A 339 18.49 4.54 -5.44
C LEU A 339 17.97 4.72 -6.88
N TYR A 340 17.31 5.87 -7.16
CA TYR A 340 16.76 6.13 -8.49
C TYR A 340 17.83 6.54 -9.51
N ALA A 341 18.88 7.23 -9.07
CA ALA A 341 19.99 7.63 -9.94
C ALA A 341 20.93 6.46 -10.25
N SER A 342 21.22 5.63 -9.25
CA SER A 342 22.23 4.58 -9.36
C SER A 342 21.86 3.33 -8.56
N PRO A 343 20.82 2.56 -9.02
CA PRO A 343 20.48 1.29 -8.40
C PRO A 343 21.63 0.29 -8.51
N ARG A 344 21.99 -0.36 -7.41
CA ARG A 344 23.15 -1.24 -7.32
C ARG A 344 22.78 -2.72 -7.40
N HIS A 345 21.57 -3.10 -6.98
CA HIS A 345 21.13 -4.47 -7.10
C HIS A 345 20.44 -4.70 -8.46
N PRO A 346 20.77 -5.78 -9.21
CA PRO A 346 20.13 -6.08 -10.49
C PRO A 346 18.58 -6.12 -10.41
N TYR A 347 18.02 -6.62 -9.32
CA TYR A 347 16.57 -6.62 -9.10
C TYR A 347 15.99 -5.19 -9.00
N THR A 348 16.64 -4.30 -8.28
CA THR A 348 16.23 -2.88 -8.16
C THR A 348 16.25 -2.20 -9.53
N LYS A 349 17.31 -2.44 -10.33
CA LYS A 349 17.44 -1.94 -11.70
C LYS A 349 16.30 -2.43 -12.59
N ALA A 350 15.94 -3.73 -12.47
CA ALA A 350 14.79 -4.29 -13.20
C ALA A 350 13.46 -3.66 -12.77
N LEU A 351 13.23 -3.50 -11.47
CA LEU A 351 12.02 -2.85 -10.94
C LEU A 351 11.89 -1.41 -11.45
N LEU A 352 12.96 -0.61 -11.37
CA LEU A 352 12.97 0.78 -11.84
C LEU A 352 12.79 0.89 -13.35
N SER A 353 13.27 -0.09 -14.13
CA SER A 353 13.05 -0.14 -15.58
C SER A 353 11.60 -0.37 -15.98
N ALA A 354 10.78 -0.92 -15.07
CA ALA A 354 9.37 -1.20 -15.29
C ALA A 354 8.46 0.00 -14.96
N VAL A 355 8.97 1.03 -14.26
CA VAL A 355 8.21 2.24 -13.92
C VAL A 355 7.89 3.03 -15.20
N PRO A 356 6.59 3.33 -15.47
CA PRO A 356 6.22 4.11 -16.63
C PRO A 356 6.82 5.53 -16.58
N VAL A 357 7.45 5.95 -17.68
CA VAL A 357 7.94 7.32 -17.82
C VAL A 357 6.88 8.11 -18.58
N PRO A 358 6.41 9.27 -18.05
CA PRO A 358 5.40 10.09 -18.69
C PRO A 358 5.85 10.69 -20.05
N ASP A 359 7.18 10.84 -20.26
CA ASP A 359 7.73 11.40 -21.49
C ASP A 359 7.79 10.36 -22.63
N PRO A 360 7.03 10.53 -23.73
CA PRO A 360 7.06 9.61 -24.87
C PRO A 360 8.43 9.47 -25.53
N LYS A 361 9.26 10.53 -25.54
CA LYS A 361 10.61 10.52 -26.14
C LYS A 361 11.58 9.68 -25.31
N ARG A 362 11.45 9.70 -23.99
CA ARG A 362 12.27 8.90 -23.08
C ARG A 362 11.83 7.44 -23.01
N ARG A 363 10.56 7.14 -23.37
CA ARG A 363 10.00 5.78 -23.37
C ARG A 363 10.71 4.85 -24.36
N THR A 364 11.14 5.37 -25.52
CA THR A 364 11.87 4.61 -26.56
C THR A 364 13.35 4.40 -26.24
N GLN A 365 13.93 5.20 -25.34
CA GLN A 365 15.35 5.13 -24.97
C GLN A 365 15.61 4.20 -23.77
N ARG A 366 14.61 3.94 -22.91
CA ARG A 366 14.77 3.04 -21.76
C ARG A 366 14.35 1.62 -22.15
N GLY A 367 15.34 0.73 -22.31
CA GLY A 367 15.09 -0.68 -22.47
C GLY A 367 14.50 -1.28 -21.20
N ARG A 368 13.22 -1.71 -21.23
CA ARG A 368 12.61 -2.45 -20.12
C ARG A 368 13.35 -3.76 -19.92
N ILE A 369 13.86 -4.00 -18.71
CA ILE A 369 14.50 -5.25 -18.34
C ILE A 369 13.40 -6.27 -17.98
N LEU A 370 13.26 -7.29 -18.83
CA LEU A 370 12.32 -8.37 -18.59
C LEU A 370 13.00 -9.46 -17.76
N LEU A 371 12.53 -9.64 -16.53
CA LEU A 371 12.99 -10.74 -15.69
C LEU A 371 12.49 -12.07 -16.24
N LYS A 372 13.41 -13.01 -16.45
CA LYS A 372 13.09 -14.36 -16.94
C LYS A 372 12.76 -15.28 -15.77
N GLY A 373 11.76 -16.13 -15.93
CA GLY A 373 11.32 -17.12 -14.94
C GLY A 373 10.39 -16.54 -13.88
N ASP A 374 9.73 -17.46 -13.17
CA ASP A 374 8.77 -17.14 -12.11
C ASP A 374 9.47 -16.77 -10.81
N VAL A 375 8.73 -16.11 -9.90
CA VAL A 375 9.19 -15.84 -8.55
C VAL A 375 9.31 -17.18 -7.79
N PRO A 376 10.49 -17.50 -7.25
CA PRO A 376 10.66 -18.75 -6.50
C PRO A 376 9.75 -18.81 -5.27
N SER A 377 9.42 -20.04 -4.86
CA SER A 377 8.56 -20.23 -3.68
C SER A 377 9.29 -19.85 -2.38
N PRO A 378 8.65 -19.08 -1.48
CA PRO A 378 9.19 -18.76 -0.17
C PRO A 378 9.24 -19.97 0.79
N ILE A 379 8.67 -21.13 0.39
CA ILE A 379 8.76 -22.38 1.14
C ILE A 379 10.14 -23.02 0.95
N ASN A 380 10.66 -22.97 -0.28
CA ASN A 380 11.97 -23.51 -0.65
C ASN A 380 12.72 -22.43 -1.44
N PRO A 381 13.21 -21.37 -0.78
CA PRO A 381 13.95 -20.31 -1.47
C PRO A 381 15.26 -20.87 -2.07
N PRO A 382 15.77 -20.27 -3.15
CA PRO A 382 17.06 -20.63 -3.72
C PRO A 382 18.18 -20.53 -2.68
N SER A 383 19.16 -21.44 -2.74
CA SER A 383 20.41 -21.34 -1.95
C SER A 383 21.22 -20.12 -2.37
N GLY A 384 22.06 -19.59 -1.48
CA GLY A 384 22.87 -18.40 -1.78
C GLY A 384 22.00 -17.17 -2.04
N CYS A 385 22.30 -16.43 -3.10
CA CYS A 385 21.50 -15.26 -3.48
C CYS A 385 20.10 -15.66 -3.92
N ARG A 386 19.06 -15.15 -3.24
CA ARG A 386 17.65 -15.48 -3.55
C ARG A 386 17.20 -15.04 -4.94
N PHE A 387 17.83 -14.00 -5.49
CA PHE A 387 17.52 -13.49 -6.83
C PHE A 387 18.25 -14.24 -7.95
N ARG A 388 19.20 -15.16 -7.66
CA ARG A 388 20.08 -15.83 -8.63
C ARG A 388 19.34 -16.50 -9.81
N THR A 389 18.14 -17.03 -9.59
CA THR A 389 17.35 -17.72 -10.62
C THR A 389 16.80 -16.79 -11.71
N ARG A 390 16.77 -15.49 -11.45
CA ARG A 390 16.26 -14.43 -12.34
C ARG A 390 17.33 -13.39 -12.69
N CYS A 391 18.53 -13.52 -12.13
CA CYS A 391 19.62 -12.56 -12.29
C CYS A 391 20.41 -12.82 -13.56
N TRP A 392 20.65 -11.80 -14.36
CA TRP A 392 21.51 -11.89 -15.56
C TRP A 392 23.03 -11.88 -15.27
N LYS A 393 23.42 -11.50 -14.04
CA LYS A 393 24.82 -11.47 -13.56
C LYS A 393 25.15 -12.65 -12.65
N VAL A 394 24.36 -13.73 -12.67
CA VAL A 394 24.55 -14.89 -11.78
C VAL A 394 25.90 -15.56 -12.02
N THR A 395 26.63 -15.84 -10.92
CA THR A 395 27.89 -16.62 -10.90
C THR A 395 27.74 -17.79 -9.93
N GLU A 396 28.78 -18.65 -9.86
CA GLU A 396 28.81 -19.77 -8.93
C GLU A 396 28.80 -19.33 -7.46
N GLU A 397 29.41 -18.20 -7.13
CA GLU A 397 29.36 -17.59 -5.80
C GLU A 397 27.92 -17.26 -5.39
N CYS A 398 27.12 -16.75 -6.32
CA CYS A 398 25.69 -16.46 -6.06
C CYS A 398 24.88 -17.73 -5.76
N ILE A 399 25.34 -18.92 -6.17
CA ILE A 399 24.67 -20.20 -5.92
C ILE A 399 25.02 -20.74 -4.53
N THR A 400 26.27 -20.57 -4.11
CA THR A 400 26.83 -21.19 -2.91
C THR A 400 26.71 -20.31 -1.67
N THR A 401 26.83 -18.99 -1.84
CA THR A 401 26.94 -18.04 -0.72
C THR A 401 25.86 -16.98 -0.78
N GLU A 402 25.22 -16.71 0.35
CA GLU A 402 24.28 -15.60 0.50
C GLU A 402 25.06 -14.28 0.59
N PRO A 403 24.78 -13.28 -0.27
CA PRO A 403 25.45 -12.00 -0.18
C PRO A 403 25.00 -11.24 1.09
N PRO A 404 25.93 -10.77 1.92
CA PRO A 404 25.60 -9.91 3.05
C PRO A 404 25.15 -8.54 2.56
N LEU A 405 24.29 -7.87 3.35
CA LEU A 405 23.94 -6.47 3.12
C LEU A 405 25.12 -5.60 3.53
N ILE A 406 25.90 -5.12 2.56
CA ILE A 406 27.10 -4.32 2.79
C ILE A 406 26.90 -2.87 2.38
N GLN A 407 27.56 -1.96 3.09
CA GLN A 407 27.56 -0.55 2.75
C GLN A 407 28.58 -0.27 1.65
N LEU A 408 28.12 0.14 0.45
CA LEU A 408 28.99 0.53 -0.65
C LEU A 408 29.49 1.95 -0.52
N ARG A 409 28.62 2.84 -0.06
CA ARG A 409 28.90 4.25 0.26
C ARG A 409 27.96 4.71 1.36
N THR A 410 28.22 5.89 1.94
CA THR A 410 27.37 6.45 2.99
C THR A 410 25.90 6.46 2.53
N GLY A 411 25.01 5.87 3.35
CA GLY A 411 23.57 5.81 3.07
C GLY A 411 23.15 4.80 1.99
N HIS A 412 24.06 4.00 1.39
CA HIS A 412 23.71 3.04 0.34
C HIS A 412 24.25 1.65 0.64
N GLN A 413 23.36 0.71 0.95
CA GLN A 413 23.65 -0.69 1.26
C GLN A 413 23.07 -1.61 0.18
N VAL A 414 23.80 -2.69 -0.15
CA VAL A 414 23.37 -3.68 -1.14
C VAL A 414 23.78 -5.10 -0.73
N ALA A 415 22.90 -6.06 -0.97
CA ALA A 415 23.16 -7.49 -0.80
C ALA A 415 23.39 -8.15 -2.17
N CYS A 416 24.57 -7.92 -2.76
CA CYS A 416 24.94 -8.45 -4.07
C CYS A 416 26.44 -8.70 -4.15
N HIS A 417 26.88 -9.85 -4.71
CA HIS A 417 28.29 -10.13 -5.00
C HIS A 417 28.81 -9.31 -6.19
N HIS A 418 27.91 -8.94 -7.12
CA HIS A 418 28.24 -8.22 -8.36
C HIS A 418 27.33 -6.98 -8.50
N PRO A 419 27.48 -5.95 -7.63
CA PRO A 419 26.68 -4.72 -7.74
C PRO A 419 26.80 -4.10 -9.14
N GLU A 420 25.77 -3.38 -9.58
CA GLU A 420 25.83 -2.60 -10.82
C GLU A 420 26.84 -1.44 -10.66
N ASP A 421 27.63 -1.18 -11.70
CA ASP A 421 28.60 -0.08 -11.72
C ASP A 421 27.92 1.25 -12.05
N GLU A 422 28.52 2.37 -11.64
CA GLU A 422 27.99 3.72 -11.96
C GLU A 422 28.01 4.01 -13.47
N SER A 423 29.01 3.45 -14.18
CA SER A 423 29.16 3.57 -15.62
C SER A 423 28.09 2.86 -16.44
N ASP A 424 27.45 1.82 -15.88
CA ASP A 424 26.36 1.08 -16.53
C ASP A 424 25.00 1.80 -16.46
N ASN A 425 24.93 2.93 -15.76
CA ASN A 425 23.70 3.69 -15.55
C ASN A 425 23.52 4.81 -16.58
N SER A 426 23.48 4.46 -17.88
CA SER A 426 23.07 5.40 -18.95
C SER A 426 21.62 5.96 -18.78
N LEU A 427 20.94 5.56 -17.72
CA LEU A 427 19.59 6.03 -17.37
C LEU A 427 19.57 7.41 -16.66
N ALA A 428 20.72 7.86 -16.12
CA ALA A 428 20.80 9.08 -15.28
C ALA A 428 21.42 10.32 -15.97
N ALA A 429 21.98 10.18 -17.17
CA ALA A 429 22.86 11.20 -17.75
C ALA A 429 22.15 12.38 -18.44
N THR A 430 20.84 12.57 -18.31
CA THR A 430 20.12 13.63 -19.05
C THR A 430 19.45 14.71 -18.19
N GLU A 431 19.62 14.72 -16.87
CA GLU A 431 18.98 15.74 -16.02
C GLU A 431 19.86 16.97 -15.70
N SER A 432 21.15 17.00 -16.08
CA SER A 432 22.05 18.09 -15.69
C SER A 432 22.56 19.03 -16.81
N SER A 433 22.06 18.93 -18.06
CA SER A 433 22.61 19.73 -19.17
C SER A 433 21.74 20.85 -19.74
N ASP A 434 20.50 21.05 -19.28
CA ASP A 434 19.61 22.10 -19.84
C ASP A 434 19.45 23.35 -18.96
N GLY A 435 20.43 23.66 -18.14
CA GLY A 435 20.40 24.85 -17.25
C GLY A 435 21.42 25.95 -17.55
N LYS A 436 22.01 26.05 -18.77
CA LYS A 436 22.88 27.20 -19.14
C LYS A 436 23.06 27.36 -20.63
N ALA A 437 22.20 28.19 -21.22
CA ALA A 437 22.43 29.09 -22.39
C ALA A 437 21.07 29.80 -22.63
N SER A 438 20.94 31.08 -22.71
CA SER A 438 21.78 32.17 -23.11
C SER A 438 21.09 33.48 -22.73
N THR A 439 21.77 34.29 -21.95
CA THR A 439 21.56 35.77 -22.04
C THR A 439 22.81 36.33 -22.63
N GLY A 440 22.69 36.99 -23.79
CA GLY A 440 23.81 37.71 -24.39
C GLY A 440 23.63 37.89 -25.88
N GLN A 441 22.80 38.80 -26.32
CA GLN A 441 23.02 39.93 -27.24
C GLN A 441 21.69 40.52 -27.67
#